data_2d9753cdfa21dc5b54438eb3ac133e85
#
_entry.id   2d9753cdfa21dc5b54438eb3ac133e85
#
_cell.length_a   1.000
_cell.length_b   1.000
_cell.length_c   1.000
_cell.angle_alpha   90.00
_cell.angle_beta   90.00
_cell.angle_gamma   90.00
#
_symmetry.space_group_name_H-M   'P 1'
#
loop_
_entity.id
_entity.type
_entity.pdbx_description
1 polymer ?
#
loop_
_entity_poly.entity_id
_entity_poly.type
_entity_poly.pdbx_seq_one_letter_code
_entity_poly.pdbx_strand_id
1 'polypeptide(L)'
;FQVARAVRRNQWIVYLGWAPHPINSNIEMAYLDGGDDFFGPIYGGANVYTNVRANYLSECKNVGQMLKNLTFSLEMENELMEAILNQNVKPSKAAQQWLKQNPQQVEAWLEGVKTLGGDDAAAAVNSYIKSNA
;
A
#
# COMPACT_ATOMS: atom_id res chain seq x y z
N PHE A 1 10.14 18.24 9.96
CA PHE A 1 10.16 19.73 10.07
C PHE A 1 11.36 20.37 9.36
N GLN A 2 12.60 19.81 9.45
CA GLN A 2 13.81 20.44 8.86
C GLN A 2 13.77 20.48 7.33
N VAL A 3 13.39 19.39 6.68
CA VAL A 3 13.29 19.29 5.21
C VAL A 3 12.32 20.34 4.67
N ALA A 4 11.09 20.38 5.18
CA ALA A 4 10.10 21.37 4.75
C ALA A 4 10.55 22.83 5.00
N ARG A 5 11.39 23.06 6.02
CA ARG A 5 11.98 24.37 6.27
C ARG A 5 13.04 24.74 5.23
N ALA A 6 13.90 23.79 4.85
CA ALA A 6 14.91 23.99 3.83
C ALA A 6 14.26 24.25 2.45
N VAL A 7 13.27 23.44 2.08
CA VAL A 7 12.51 23.61 0.82
C VAL A 7 11.86 25.00 0.74
N ARG A 8 11.18 25.46 1.78
CA ARG A 8 10.58 26.81 1.81
C ARG A 8 11.60 27.96 1.68
N ARG A 9 12.86 27.70 1.97
CA ARG A 9 13.96 28.67 1.89
C ARG A 9 14.81 28.50 0.64
N ASN A 10 14.45 27.59 -0.26
CA ASN A 10 15.27 27.20 -1.42
C ASN A 10 16.70 26.81 -1.04
N GLN A 11 16.85 26.08 0.08
CA GLN A 11 18.13 25.62 0.58
C GLN A 11 18.30 24.12 0.30
N TRP A 12 19.49 23.74 -0.12
CA TRP A 12 19.87 22.34 -0.27
C TRP A 12 19.88 21.65 1.08
N ILE A 13 19.38 20.41 1.10
CA ILE A 13 19.41 19.54 2.29
C ILE A 13 19.54 18.09 1.84
N VAL A 14 20.41 17.34 2.52
CA VAL A 14 20.51 15.88 2.38
C VAL A 14 19.99 15.24 3.66
N TYR A 15 19.19 14.22 3.56
CA TYR A 15 18.57 13.55 4.70
C TYR A 15 18.28 12.08 4.39
N LEU A 16 18.08 11.28 5.43
CA LEU A 16 17.59 9.91 5.27
C LEU A 16 16.11 9.93 4.99
N GLY A 17 15.73 9.30 3.90
CA GLY A 17 14.33 9.11 3.50
C GLY A 17 14.04 7.64 3.21
N TRP A 18 12.78 7.29 3.19
CA TRP A 18 12.30 5.97 2.80
C TRP A 18 10.92 6.06 2.15
N ALA A 19 10.57 5.04 1.38
CA ALA A 19 9.23 4.82 0.86
C ALA A 19 8.66 3.50 1.45
N PRO A 20 7.36 3.46 1.80
CA PRO A 20 6.36 4.52 1.65
C PRO A 20 6.44 5.57 2.75
N HIS A 21 6.29 6.85 2.40
CA HIS A 21 6.14 7.97 3.33
C HIS A 21 5.55 9.19 2.61
N PRO A 22 4.65 9.98 3.21
CA PRO A 22 4.03 11.15 2.57
C PRO A 22 5.02 12.18 2.02
N ILE A 23 6.24 12.25 2.55
CA ILE A 23 7.28 13.17 2.08
C ILE A 23 7.60 12.94 0.59
N ASN A 24 7.50 11.69 0.11
CA ASN A 24 7.77 11.34 -1.29
C ASN A 24 6.73 11.92 -2.26
N SER A 25 5.51 12.17 -1.80
CA SER A 25 4.44 12.78 -2.60
C SER A 25 4.41 14.31 -2.47
N ASN A 26 4.90 14.86 -1.36
CA ASN A 26 4.73 16.26 -1.01
C ASN A 26 5.97 17.13 -1.30
N ILE A 27 7.11 16.53 -1.56
CA ILE A 27 8.37 17.23 -1.78
C ILE A 27 9.05 16.62 -3.02
N GLU A 28 9.36 17.46 -3.99
CA GLU A 28 10.20 17.06 -5.11
C GLU A 28 11.63 16.80 -4.58
N MET A 29 12.08 15.56 -4.70
CA MET A 29 13.39 15.11 -4.21
C MET A 29 14.00 14.08 -5.15
N ALA A 30 15.31 13.92 -5.07
CA ALA A 30 16.04 12.85 -5.75
C ALA A 30 16.76 11.98 -4.74
N TYR A 31 16.70 10.68 -4.92
CA TYR A 31 17.56 9.74 -4.20
C TYR A 31 18.98 9.82 -4.79
N LEU A 32 19.97 9.85 -3.91
CA LEU A 32 21.37 9.95 -4.32
C LEU A 32 21.93 8.57 -4.66
N ASP A 33 22.61 8.46 -5.79
CA ASP A 33 23.31 7.26 -6.20
C ASP A 33 24.60 7.01 -5.39
N GLY A 34 25.14 5.79 -5.47
CA GLY A 34 26.43 5.42 -4.88
C GLY A 34 26.38 4.99 -3.41
N GLY A 35 25.19 4.72 -2.88
CA GLY A 35 25.01 4.23 -1.51
C GLY A 35 24.92 2.73 -1.35
N ASP A 36 25.01 1.95 -2.42
CA ASP A 36 24.73 0.51 -2.44
C ASP A 36 25.64 -0.31 -1.52
N ASP A 37 26.90 0.07 -1.37
CA ASP A 37 27.85 -0.58 -0.47
C ASP A 37 27.48 -0.41 1.03
N PHE A 38 26.66 0.59 1.36
CA PHE A 38 26.26 0.92 2.72
C PHE A 38 24.81 0.54 3.02
N PHE A 39 23.91 0.75 2.08
CA PHE A 39 22.47 0.57 2.25
C PHE A 39 21.93 -0.68 1.54
N GLY A 40 22.71 -1.31 0.68
CA GLY A 40 22.27 -2.38 -0.21
C GLY A 40 21.70 -1.87 -1.53
N PRO A 41 21.44 -2.79 -2.47
CA PRO A 41 20.97 -2.43 -3.81
C PRO A 41 19.59 -1.74 -3.78
N ILE A 42 19.31 -1.00 -4.84
CA ILE A 42 18.01 -0.30 -5.00
C ILE A 42 17.74 0.62 -3.80
N TYR A 43 18.72 1.46 -3.46
CA TYR A 43 18.65 2.41 -2.33
C TYR A 43 18.32 1.77 -0.98
N GLY A 44 18.72 0.52 -0.76
CA GLY A 44 18.40 -0.23 0.46
C GLY A 44 16.99 -0.79 0.49
N GLY A 45 16.39 -0.99 -0.68
CA GLY A 45 15.03 -1.52 -0.81
C GLY A 45 14.87 -2.92 -0.20
N ALA A 46 13.75 -3.17 0.43
CA ALA A 46 13.38 -4.45 1.01
C ALA A 46 12.07 -4.96 0.41
N ASN A 47 11.98 -6.29 0.25
CA ASN A 47 10.72 -6.92 -0.10
C ASN A 47 9.93 -7.25 1.17
N VAL A 48 8.63 -6.93 1.15
CA VAL A 48 7.70 -7.24 2.24
C VAL A 48 6.81 -8.40 1.80
N TYR A 49 6.63 -9.38 2.68
CA TYR A 49 5.87 -10.59 2.40
C TYR A 49 4.76 -10.82 3.41
N THR A 50 3.60 -11.29 2.94
CA THR A 50 2.55 -11.80 3.80
C THR A 50 2.94 -13.16 4.36
N ASN A 51 2.99 -13.29 5.68
CA ASN A 51 3.32 -14.54 6.36
C ASN A 51 2.05 -15.21 6.88
N VAL A 52 1.95 -16.50 6.65
CA VAL A 52 0.88 -17.36 7.17
C VAL A 52 1.47 -18.57 7.88
N ARG A 53 0.71 -19.21 8.77
CA ARG A 53 1.16 -20.46 9.41
C ARG A 53 1.41 -21.57 8.36
N ALA A 54 2.22 -22.54 8.71
CA ALA A 54 2.48 -23.70 7.86
C ALA A 54 1.15 -24.37 7.45
N ASN A 55 1.08 -24.85 6.21
CA ASN A 55 -0.06 -25.52 5.58
C ASN A 55 -1.33 -24.66 5.39
N TYR A 56 -1.36 -23.39 5.81
CA TYR A 56 -2.57 -22.54 5.71
C TYR A 56 -3.12 -22.47 4.28
N LEU A 57 -2.26 -22.30 3.29
CA LEU A 57 -2.68 -22.14 1.89
C LEU A 57 -3.32 -23.42 1.30
N SER A 58 -2.94 -24.59 1.81
CA SER A 58 -3.52 -25.88 1.38
C SER A 58 -4.83 -26.19 2.10
N GLU A 59 -4.92 -25.83 3.36
CA GLU A 59 -6.11 -26.04 4.22
C GLU A 59 -7.23 -25.03 3.92
N CYS A 60 -6.86 -23.77 3.69
CA CYS A 60 -7.78 -22.65 3.47
C CYS A 60 -7.63 -22.13 2.03
N LYS A 61 -7.89 -22.96 1.04
CA LYS A 61 -7.60 -22.67 -0.39
C LYS A 61 -8.21 -21.35 -0.87
N ASN A 62 -9.42 -21.04 -0.49
CA ASN A 62 -10.14 -19.87 -0.95
C ASN A 62 -9.53 -18.57 -0.38
N VAL A 63 -9.34 -18.50 0.94
CA VAL A 63 -8.66 -17.36 1.59
C VAL A 63 -7.19 -17.33 1.21
N GLY A 64 -6.57 -18.51 1.03
CA GLY A 64 -5.21 -18.64 0.54
C GLY A 64 -5.02 -18.03 -0.85
N GLN A 65 -6.00 -18.18 -1.72
CA GLN A 65 -5.99 -17.54 -3.05
C GLN A 65 -6.05 -16.01 -2.92
N MET A 66 -6.94 -15.48 -2.10
CA MET A 66 -7.01 -14.04 -1.83
C MET A 66 -5.68 -13.49 -1.30
N LEU A 67 -5.07 -14.19 -0.32
CA LEU A 67 -3.80 -13.75 0.25
C LEU A 67 -2.63 -13.78 -0.75
N LYS A 68 -2.64 -14.71 -1.71
CA LYS A 68 -1.66 -14.74 -2.81
C LYS A 68 -1.84 -13.57 -3.78
N ASN A 69 -3.08 -13.18 -4.04
CA ASN A 69 -3.40 -12.08 -4.94
C ASN A 69 -3.18 -10.72 -4.29
N LEU A 70 -3.19 -10.67 -2.93
CA LEU A 70 -3.14 -9.42 -2.17
C LEU A 70 -1.74 -8.82 -2.23
N THR A 71 -1.54 -7.92 -3.18
CA THR A 71 -0.31 -7.18 -3.39
C THR A 71 -0.55 -5.69 -3.17
N PHE A 72 0.43 -5.02 -2.58
CA PHE A 72 0.40 -3.58 -2.33
C PHE A 72 1.48 -2.90 -3.18
N SER A 73 1.16 -1.73 -3.73
CA SER A 73 2.13 -0.88 -4.40
C SER A 73 2.56 0.26 -3.48
N LEU A 74 3.75 0.79 -3.72
CA LEU A 74 4.23 1.98 -3.00
C LEU A 74 3.30 3.18 -3.20
N GLU A 75 2.66 3.29 -4.37
CA GLU A 75 1.69 4.34 -4.66
C GLU A 75 0.47 4.24 -3.73
N MET A 76 -0.15 3.05 -3.65
CA MET A 76 -1.25 2.79 -2.72
C MET A 76 -0.87 3.10 -1.27
N GLU A 77 0.30 2.66 -0.85
CA GLU A 77 0.77 2.86 0.52
C GLU A 77 1.01 4.35 0.81
N ASN A 78 1.61 5.09 -0.11
CA ASN A 78 1.80 6.54 0.01
C ASN A 78 0.46 7.29 0.09
N GLU A 79 -0.54 6.93 -0.74
CA GLU A 79 -1.88 7.52 -0.71
C GLU A 79 -2.58 7.29 0.63
N LEU A 80 -2.55 6.05 1.13
CA LEU A 80 -3.15 5.71 2.42
C LEU A 80 -2.43 6.42 3.59
N MET A 81 -1.11 6.49 3.56
CA MET A 81 -0.33 7.20 4.56
C MET A 81 -0.59 8.70 4.53
N GLU A 82 -0.72 9.31 3.35
CA GLU A 82 -1.09 10.71 3.20
C GLU A 82 -2.45 11.00 3.86
N ALA A 83 -3.46 10.19 3.56
CA ALA A 83 -4.79 10.34 4.13
C ALA A 83 -4.77 10.21 5.67
N ILE A 84 -4.03 9.23 6.21
CA ILE A 84 -3.99 8.94 7.64
C ILE A 84 -3.14 9.96 8.40
N LEU A 85 -1.92 10.25 7.93
CA LEU A 85 -0.93 11.02 8.68
C LEU A 85 -1.07 12.54 8.51
N ASN A 86 -1.42 13.00 7.31
CA ASN A 86 -1.49 14.42 7.00
C ASN A 86 -2.92 14.96 7.03
N GLN A 87 -3.91 14.17 6.55
CA GLN A 87 -5.30 14.58 6.54
C GLN A 87 -6.08 14.11 7.77
N ASN A 88 -5.43 13.37 8.69
CA ASN A 88 -6.04 12.84 9.92
C ASN A 88 -7.28 11.98 9.69
N VAL A 89 -7.38 11.31 8.54
CA VAL A 89 -8.45 10.35 8.26
C VAL A 89 -8.22 9.09 9.09
N LYS A 90 -9.27 8.56 9.72
CA LYS A 90 -9.16 7.29 10.46
C LYS A 90 -8.72 6.16 9.50
N PRO A 91 -7.79 5.26 9.89
CA PRO A 91 -7.26 4.22 9.00
C PRO A 91 -8.34 3.36 8.32
N SER A 92 -9.38 2.95 9.07
CA SER A 92 -10.49 2.18 8.51
C SER A 92 -11.26 2.96 7.43
N LYS A 93 -11.45 4.28 7.63
CA LYS A 93 -12.12 5.14 6.67
C LYS A 93 -11.24 5.39 5.44
N ALA A 94 -9.95 5.59 5.62
CA ALA A 94 -9.00 5.72 4.52
C ALA A 94 -9.00 4.46 3.63
N ALA A 95 -8.93 3.27 4.24
CA ALA A 95 -9.01 2.00 3.53
C ALA A 95 -10.34 1.85 2.77
N GLN A 96 -11.50 2.15 3.40
CA GLN A 96 -12.81 2.08 2.74
C GLN A 96 -12.90 3.04 1.54
N GLN A 97 -12.43 4.28 1.70
CA GLN A 97 -12.43 5.26 0.62
C GLN A 97 -11.54 4.82 -0.54
N TRP A 98 -10.34 4.31 -0.22
CA TRP A 98 -9.42 3.81 -1.23
C TRP A 98 -10.00 2.65 -2.02
N LEU A 99 -10.58 1.65 -1.35
CA LEU A 99 -11.24 0.50 -1.99
C LEU A 99 -12.36 0.92 -2.93
N LYS A 100 -13.14 1.95 -2.56
CA LYS A 100 -14.18 2.52 -3.43
C LYS A 100 -13.63 3.13 -4.71
N GLN A 101 -12.51 3.81 -4.61
CA GLN A 101 -11.87 4.52 -5.72
C GLN A 101 -11.09 3.58 -6.64
N ASN A 102 -10.74 2.38 -6.15
CA ASN A 102 -9.91 1.40 -6.85
C ASN A 102 -10.59 0.04 -7.04
N PRO A 103 -11.78 -0.03 -7.68
CA PRO A 103 -12.53 -1.27 -7.84
C PRO A 103 -11.77 -2.33 -8.65
N GLN A 104 -10.95 -1.93 -9.63
CA GLN A 104 -10.13 -2.84 -10.42
C GLN A 104 -9.08 -3.57 -9.58
N GLN A 105 -8.49 -2.89 -8.58
CA GLN A 105 -7.55 -3.52 -7.67
C GLN A 105 -8.26 -4.53 -6.76
N VAL A 106 -9.47 -4.21 -6.31
CA VAL A 106 -10.31 -5.15 -5.55
C VAL A 106 -10.64 -6.39 -6.37
N GLU A 107 -11.00 -6.23 -7.64
CA GLU A 107 -11.26 -7.34 -8.56
C GLU A 107 -10.01 -8.22 -8.74
N ALA A 108 -8.84 -7.62 -8.94
CA ALA A 108 -7.56 -8.34 -9.06
C ALA A 108 -7.25 -9.15 -7.78
N TRP A 109 -7.48 -8.60 -6.59
CA TRP A 109 -7.27 -9.31 -5.34
C TRP A 109 -8.25 -10.47 -5.12
N LEU A 110 -9.43 -10.40 -5.74
CA LEU A 110 -10.48 -11.41 -5.61
C LEU A 110 -10.53 -12.38 -6.78
N GLU A 111 -9.57 -12.33 -7.70
CA GLU A 111 -9.51 -13.26 -8.83
C GLU A 111 -9.44 -14.73 -8.33
N GLY A 112 -10.38 -15.56 -8.77
CA GLY A 112 -10.49 -16.96 -8.35
C GLY A 112 -10.99 -17.19 -6.93
N VAL A 113 -11.34 -16.12 -6.18
CA VAL A 113 -11.92 -16.19 -4.85
C VAL A 113 -13.44 -16.35 -4.94
N LYS A 114 -14.02 -17.19 -4.08
CA LYS A 114 -15.45 -17.50 -4.07
C LYS A 114 -16.14 -17.06 -2.79
N THR A 115 -17.43 -16.74 -2.89
CA THR A 115 -18.32 -16.58 -1.73
C THR A 115 -18.55 -17.93 -1.04
N LEU A 116 -19.18 -17.93 0.13
CA LEU A 116 -19.63 -19.17 0.80
C LEU A 116 -20.62 -19.96 -0.06
N GLY A 117 -21.40 -19.30 -0.92
CA GLY A 117 -22.33 -19.92 -1.86
C GLY A 117 -21.66 -20.50 -3.11
N GLY A 118 -20.36 -20.26 -3.32
CA GLY A 118 -19.62 -20.72 -4.49
C GLY A 118 -19.58 -19.74 -5.67
N ASP A 119 -20.26 -18.60 -5.55
CA ASP A 119 -20.28 -17.55 -6.56
C ASP A 119 -18.95 -16.76 -6.57
N ASP A 120 -18.76 -15.95 -7.59
CA ASP A 120 -17.61 -15.04 -7.66
C ASP A 120 -17.65 -14.00 -6.55
N ALA A 121 -16.54 -13.83 -5.82
CA ALA A 121 -16.48 -12.94 -4.67
C ALA A 121 -16.42 -11.45 -5.07
N ALA A 122 -15.92 -11.11 -6.25
CA ALA A 122 -15.72 -9.72 -6.64
C ALA A 122 -17.04 -8.94 -6.71
N ALA A 123 -18.09 -9.54 -7.27
CA ALA A 123 -19.42 -8.92 -7.35
C ALA A 123 -20.02 -8.65 -5.98
N ALA A 124 -19.91 -9.61 -5.05
CA ALA A 124 -20.42 -9.47 -3.68
C ALA A 124 -19.66 -8.39 -2.89
N VAL A 125 -18.34 -8.38 -2.99
CA VAL A 125 -17.49 -7.39 -2.30
C VAL A 125 -17.71 -5.99 -2.86
N ASN A 126 -17.75 -5.83 -4.17
CA ASN A 126 -18.04 -4.54 -4.81
C ASN A 126 -19.40 -3.97 -4.41
N SER A 127 -20.43 -4.84 -4.33
CA SER A 127 -21.76 -4.45 -3.83
C SER A 127 -21.70 -3.98 -2.38
N TYR A 128 -20.99 -4.72 -1.52
CA TYR A 128 -20.81 -4.35 -0.12
C TYR A 128 -20.09 -3.01 0.05
N ILE A 129 -18.99 -2.79 -0.68
CA ILE A 129 -18.22 -1.53 -0.64
C ILE A 129 -19.10 -0.34 -1.06
N LYS A 130 -19.93 -0.49 -2.09
CA LYS A 130 -20.84 0.56 -2.57
C LYS A 130 -21.91 0.92 -1.54
N SER A 131 -22.42 -0.06 -0.78
CA SER A 131 -23.53 0.15 0.16
C SER A 131 -23.09 0.62 1.55
N ASN A 132 -21.83 0.40 1.94
CA ASN A 132 -21.33 0.67 3.30
C ASN A 132 -20.25 1.74 3.38
N ALA A 133 -20.14 2.55 2.38
CA ALA A 133 -19.10 3.56 2.36
C ALA A 133 -19.65 4.98 2.34
#